data_e75aed2a129138f2ca8ccd58c115dfda
#
_entry.id   e75aed2a129138f2ca8ccd58c115dfda
#
_cell.length_a   1.000
_cell.length_b   1.000
_cell.length_c   1.000
_cell.angle_alpha   90.00
_cell.angle_beta   90.00
_cell.angle_gamma   90.00
#
_symmetry.space_group_name_H-M   'P 1'
#
loop_
_entity.id
_entity.type
_entity.pdbx_description
1 polymer ?
#
loop_
_entity_poly.entity_id
_entity_poly.type
_entity_poly.pdbx_seq_one_letter_code
_entity_poly.pdbx_strand_id
1 'polypeptide(L)'
;LGMPGVDADALTAQSFRELLQRFERSCPHSPAPDGAMLYHICLPSGKERYLRIETTHEDGTQVGLAEDATANTLEKLRIEHECDYDTLTDLYNRRAFHRICAEFFCSPEKLGHATLLMFDLDNLKQINDTFGHDWGDEYIRRTGECFVKNAPARTVCARISGDEFNALFYGYNDQDTLRADIRALKAALEHSAVQLPSGRELRVSVSGGIAWYPESSTNLITLRKYADFAMYQVKHSTKGQMKDFDIGVYNQEAYIARTRREFHQLISEERMYYYFQPIFSAQTGRVHAYEALMRSDLPTLRSPATIMKLAREQGALYEIERLTFRKALEGFDNLRSKNLVDRQALIFINSIASVCLRREDSEYMDQRWHELRRQMVIEITEEEEMNRQALE
;
A
#
# COMPACT_ATOMS: atom_id res chain seq x y z
N LEU A 1 0.87 50.63 20.67
CA LEU A 1 1.62 49.75 19.76
C LEU A 1 3.04 49.44 20.25
N GLY A 2 3.56 50.12 21.29
CA GLY A 2 4.87 49.83 21.89
C GLY A 2 6.08 50.01 20.94
N MET A 3 5.90 50.76 19.88
CA MET A 3 6.98 51.04 18.94
C MET A 3 7.90 52.12 19.49
N PRO A 4 9.22 51.94 19.49
CA PRO A 4 10.14 52.99 19.93
C PRO A 4 10.01 54.23 19.05
N GLY A 5 9.66 55.36 19.66
CA GLY A 5 9.62 56.69 19.01
C GLY A 5 8.30 57.02 18.30
N VAL A 6 7.21 56.27 18.55
CA VAL A 6 5.89 56.61 18.06
C VAL A 6 4.94 56.84 19.26
N ASP A 7 4.59 58.09 19.46
CA ASP A 7 3.56 58.50 20.43
C ASP A 7 2.22 58.58 19.65
N ALA A 8 1.27 57.69 19.96
CA ALA A 8 -0.02 57.63 19.27
C ALA A 8 -0.86 58.89 19.45
N ASP A 9 -0.70 59.59 20.60
CA ASP A 9 -1.43 60.81 20.93
C ASP A 9 -0.84 62.07 20.26
N ALA A 10 0.39 61.96 19.67
CA ALA A 10 1.08 63.06 19.02
C ALA A 10 1.24 62.85 17.48
N LEU A 11 0.55 61.89 16.89
CA LEU A 11 0.62 61.62 15.46
C LEU A 11 -0.07 62.72 14.66
N THR A 12 0.72 63.56 13.98
CA THR A 12 0.20 64.51 12.97
C THR A 12 0.13 63.81 11.59
N ALA A 13 -0.64 64.38 10.66
CA ALA A 13 -0.73 63.88 9.30
C ALA A 13 0.62 63.75 8.59
N GLN A 14 1.57 64.66 8.94
CA GLN A 14 2.93 64.64 8.39
C GLN A 14 3.78 63.54 9.01
N SER A 15 3.74 63.35 10.33
CA SER A 15 4.45 62.26 11.03
C SER A 15 3.91 60.90 10.67
N PHE A 16 2.62 60.77 10.37
CA PHE A 16 2.01 59.53 9.88
C PHE A 16 2.50 59.18 8.45
N ARG A 17 2.60 60.18 7.56
CA ARG A 17 3.14 59.99 6.19
C ARG A 17 4.61 59.56 6.21
N GLU A 18 5.42 60.19 7.08
CA GLU A 18 6.83 59.84 7.26
C GLU A 18 6.99 58.43 7.86
N LEU A 19 6.09 58.03 8.74
CA LEU A 19 6.05 56.65 9.29
C LEU A 19 5.69 55.63 8.23
N LEU A 20 4.72 55.87 7.36
CA LEU A 20 4.36 55.01 6.25
C LEU A 20 5.53 54.84 5.28
N GLN A 21 6.18 55.94 4.87
CA GLN A 21 7.34 55.88 4.00
C GLN A 21 8.50 55.11 4.61
N ARG A 22 8.69 55.16 5.93
CA ARG A 22 9.66 54.39 6.66
C ARG A 22 9.31 52.90 6.64
N PHE A 23 8.06 52.51 6.86
CA PHE A 23 7.64 51.13 6.78
C PHE A 23 7.77 50.56 5.36
N GLU A 24 7.37 51.32 4.33
CA GLU A 24 7.53 50.90 2.93
C GLU A 24 8.98 50.62 2.55
N ARG A 25 9.93 51.35 3.14
CA ARG A 25 11.37 51.18 2.86
C ARG A 25 12.07 50.12 3.67
N SER A 26 11.59 49.85 4.89
CA SER A 26 12.35 49.06 5.87
C SER A 26 11.66 47.81 6.37
N CYS A 27 10.34 47.66 6.11
CA CYS A 27 9.59 46.48 6.55
C CYS A 27 9.06 45.66 5.36
N PRO A 28 9.17 44.33 5.39
CA PRO A 28 8.45 43.48 4.43
C PRO A 28 6.96 43.81 4.49
N HIS A 29 6.31 43.94 3.32
CA HIS A 29 4.88 44.24 3.24
C HIS A 29 4.25 43.57 2.05
N SER A 30 2.93 43.30 2.16
CA SER A 30 2.13 42.70 1.11
C SER A 30 0.72 43.30 1.07
N PRO A 31 0.07 43.37 -0.08
CA PRO A 31 -1.32 43.80 -0.18
C PRO A 31 -2.24 42.72 0.45
N ALA A 32 -3.19 43.19 1.27
CA ALA A 32 -4.29 42.35 1.73
C ALA A 32 -5.43 42.28 0.68
N PRO A 33 -6.29 41.25 0.69
CA PRO A 33 -7.36 41.08 -0.29
C PRO A 33 -8.36 42.24 -0.38
N ASP A 34 -8.48 43.03 0.65
CA ASP A 34 -9.37 44.18 0.78
C ASP A 34 -8.69 45.50 0.36
N GLY A 35 -7.46 45.48 -0.16
CA GLY A 35 -6.72 46.64 -0.59
C GLY A 35 -5.91 47.35 0.48
N ALA A 36 -5.97 46.91 1.74
CA ALA A 36 -5.08 47.40 2.80
C ALA A 36 -3.65 46.85 2.59
N MET A 37 -2.67 47.50 3.23
CA MET A 37 -1.27 47.01 3.24
C MET A 37 -0.97 46.38 4.61
N LEU A 38 -0.38 45.17 4.58
CA LEU A 38 0.05 44.46 5.76
C LEU A 38 1.57 44.56 5.89
N TYR A 39 2.06 45.13 6.97
CA TYR A 39 3.49 45.33 7.26
C TYR A 39 3.94 44.35 8.35
N HIS A 40 5.02 43.61 8.10
CA HIS A 40 5.67 42.73 9.06
C HIS A 40 6.78 43.50 9.79
N ILE A 41 6.69 43.60 11.10
CA ILE A 41 7.60 44.41 11.95
C ILE A 41 8.25 43.49 12.97
N CYS A 42 9.60 43.39 12.91
CA CYS A 42 10.42 42.77 13.95
C CYS A 42 10.80 43.78 14.99
N LEU A 43 10.31 43.63 16.22
CA LEU A 43 10.68 44.52 17.33
C LEU A 43 12.09 44.19 17.84
N PRO A 44 12.80 45.19 18.48
CA PRO A 44 14.11 44.95 19.08
C PRO A 44 14.15 43.83 20.14
N SER A 45 12.98 43.51 20.70
CA SER A 45 12.80 42.40 21.64
C SER A 45 12.75 41.02 20.98
N GLY A 46 12.84 40.93 19.65
CA GLY A 46 12.67 39.69 18.87
C GLY A 46 11.20 39.30 18.66
N LYS A 47 10.22 40.08 19.14
CA LYS A 47 8.81 39.83 18.90
C LYS A 47 8.37 40.34 17.53
N GLU A 48 7.64 39.52 16.79
CA GLU A 48 7.02 39.89 15.52
C GLU A 48 5.69 40.56 15.73
N ARG A 49 5.37 41.56 14.90
CA ARG A 49 4.09 42.27 14.85
C ARG A 49 3.67 42.46 13.40
N TYR A 50 2.37 42.39 13.17
CA TYR A 50 1.76 42.67 11.89
C TYR A 50 0.84 43.87 12.01
N LEU A 51 1.13 44.93 11.22
CA LEU A 51 0.38 46.16 11.21
C LEU A 51 -0.41 46.22 9.89
N ARG A 52 -1.73 46.28 9.97
CA ARG A 52 -2.60 46.49 8.81
C ARG A 52 -2.87 47.97 8.67
N ILE A 53 -2.60 48.54 7.50
CA ILE A 53 -2.80 49.96 7.20
C ILE A 53 -3.71 50.06 5.98
N GLU A 54 -4.84 50.72 6.17
CA GLU A 54 -5.80 51.10 5.13
C GLU A 54 -5.75 52.60 4.91
N THR A 55 -5.64 53.03 3.65
CA THR A 55 -5.64 54.48 3.29
C THR A 55 -6.73 54.76 2.29
N THR A 56 -7.55 55.79 2.60
CA THR A 56 -8.57 56.29 1.71
C THR A 56 -8.31 57.75 1.42
N HIS A 57 -8.75 58.23 0.23
CA HIS A 57 -8.66 59.63 -0.14
C HIS A 57 -10.09 60.19 -0.23
N GLU A 58 -10.40 61.14 0.66
CA GLU A 58 -11.68 61.86 0.68
C GLU A 58 -11.40 63.34 0.61
N ASP A 59 -12.01 64.06 -0.32
CA ASP A 59 -11.94 65.52 -0.50
C ASP A 59 -10.49 66.10 -0.48
N GLY A 60 -9.55 65.41 -1.11
CA GLY A 60 -8.17 65.81 -1.13
C GLY A 60 -7.37 65.55 0.18
N THR A 61 -8.01 64.90 1.14
CA THR A 61 -7.40 64.48 2.42
C THR A 61 -7.17 62.97 2.39
N GLN A 62 -5.95 62.55 2.77
CA GLN A 62 -5.65 61.13 2.94
C GLN A 62 -5.94 60.74 4.39
N VAL A 63 -6.91 59.85 4.58
CA VAL A 63 -7.24 59.24 5.86
C VAL A 63 -6.65 57.85 5.94
N GLY A 64 -5.99 57.51 7.03
CA GLY A 64 -5.42 56.18 7.22
C GLY A 64 -5.88 55.57 8.53
N LEU A 65 -6.25 54.31 8.48
CA LEU A 65 -6.50 53.48 9.67
C LEU A 65 -5.35 52.47 9.82
N ALA A 66 -4.72 52.47 10.98
CA ALA A 66 -3.68 51.52 11.34
C ALA A 66 -4.19 50.61 12.46
N GLU A 67 -4.14 49.32 12.26
CA GLU A 67 -4.64 48.29 13.16
C GLU A 67 -3.54 47.26 13.49
N ASP A 68 -3.42 46.83 14.74
CA ASP A 68 -2.58 45.67 15.12
C ASP A 68 -3.28 44.39 14.69
N ALA A 69 -2.90 43.88 13.55
CA ALA A 69 -3.42 42.63 12.95
C ALA A 69 -2.62 41.38 13.35
N THR A 70 -1.72 41.50 14.34
CA THR A 70 -0.79 40.44 14.71
C THR A 70 -1.50 39.14 15.05
N ALA A 71 -2.50 39.15 15.93
CA ALA A 71 -3.18 37.92 16.34
C ALA A 71 -3.88 37.24 15.18
N ASN A 72 -4.62 38.01 14.37
CA ASN A 72 -5.36 37.47 13.22
C ASN A 72 -4.42 36.95 12.12
N THR A 73 -3.30 37.65 11.88
CA THR A 73 -2.34 37.25 10.86
C THR A 73 -1.58 35.99 11.28
N LEU A 74 -1.12 35.92 12.53
CA LEU A 74 -0.45 34.71 13.04
C LEU A 74 -1.37 33.51 13.05
N GLU A 75 -2.64 33.68 13.43
CA GLU A 75 -3.62 32.61 13.38
C GLU A 75 -3.89 32.15 11.93
N LYS A 76 -4.01 33.08 10.99
CA LYS A 76 -4.17 32.74 9.57
C LYS A 76 -2.95 31.98 9.04
N LEU A 77 -1.72 32.44 9.34
CA LEU A 77 -0.48 31.75 8.94
C LEU A 77 -0.40 30.37 9.58
N ARG A 78 -0.84 30.21 10.84
CA ARG A 78 -0.92 28.93 11.53
C ARG A 78 -1.90 27.98 10.81
N ILE A 79 -3.10 28.44 10.48
CA ILE A 79 -4.09 27.67 9.76
C ILE A 79 -3.57 27.28 8.36
N GLU A 80 -2.94 28.20 7.64
CA GLU A 80 -2.35 27.93 6.34
C GLU A 80 -1.22 26.88 6.45
N HIS A 81 -0.39 26.97 7.48
CA HIS A 81 0.66 25.98 7.75
C HIS A 81 0.04 24.62 8.11
N GLU A 82 -0.93 24.55 9.02
CA GLU A 82 -1.62 23.30 9.39
C GLU A 82 -2.39 22.66 8.22
N CYS A 83 -2.76 23.46 7.19
CA CYS A 83 -3.37 22.94 5.98
C CYS A 83 -2.43 22.01 5.18
N ASP A 84 -1.13 22.26 5.18
CA ASP A 84 -0.16 21.56 4.35
C ASP A 84 0.87 20.75 5.14
N TYR A 85 1.05 21.01 6.44
CA TYR A 85 2.05 20.35 7.28
C TYR A 85 1.43 19.51 8.39
N ASP A 86 2.17 18.50 8.85
CA ASP A 86 1.87 17.69 10.03
C ASP A 86 2.35 18.41 11.30
N THR A 87 1.49 18.62 12.25
CA THR A 87 1.74 19.42 13.47
C THR A 87 2.78 18.82 14.41
N LEU A 88 3.05 17.51 14.32
CA LEU A 88 4.00 16.81 15.18
C LEU A 88 5.41 16.82 14.60
N THR A 89 5.54 16.73 13.27
CA THR A 89 6.83 16.51 12.58
C THR A 89 7.30 17.67 11.73
N ASP A 90 6.41 18.64 11.46
CA ASP A 90 6.68 19.77 10.54
C ASP A 90 7.01 19.36 9.10
N LEU A 91 6.75 18.10 8.75
CA LEU A 91 6.79 17.61 7.39
C LEU A 91 5.46 17.88 6.69
N TYR A 92 5.42 17.80 5.36
CA TYR A 92 4.14 17.85 4.67
C TYR A 92 3.17 16.79 5.21
N ASN A 93 1.89 17.15 5.28
CA ASN A 93 0.84 16.18 5.59
C ASN A 93 0.46 15.37 4.35
N ARG A 94 -0.36 14.34 4.52
CA ARG A 94 -0.84 13.46 3.45
C ARG A 94 -1.44 14.22 2.27
N ARG A 95 -2.25 15.27 2.54
CA ARG A 95 -2.95 16.02 1.50
C ARG A 95 -1.98 16.81 0.63
N ALA A 96 -1.07 17.55 1.24
CA ALA A 96 -0.05 18.32 0.54
C ALA A 96 0.88 17.42 -0.27
N PHE A 97 1.33 16.31 0.32
CA PHE A 97 2.18 15.34 -0.37
C PHE A 97 1.54 14.79 -1.66
N HIS A 98 0.25 14.39 -1.58
CA HIS A 98 -0.45 13.89 -2.76
C HIS A 98 -0.61 14.94 -3.84
N ARG A 99 -0.92 16.19 -3.46
CA ARG A 99 -1.04 17.32 -4.39
C ARG A 99 0.30 17.59 -5.08
N ILE A 100 1.37 17.73 -4.30
CA ILE A 100 2.72 18.01 -4.81
C ILE A 100 3.20 16.89 -5.74
N CYS A 101 3.04 15.64 -5.35
CA CYS A 101 3.39 14.50 -6.21
C CYS A 101 2.60 14.54 -7.53
N ALA A 102 1.30 14.82 -7.49
CA ALA A 102 0.48 14.91 -8.70
C ALA A 102 0.98 16.03 -9.64
N GLU A 103 1.35 17.18 -9.09
CA GLU A 103 1.93 18.30 -9.86
C GLU A 103 3.24 17.91 -10.56
N PHE A 104 4.15 17.19 -9.85
CA PHE A 104 5.39 16.70 -10.46
C PHE A 104 5.13 15.68 -11.58
N PHE A 105 4.18 14.78 -11.40
CA PHE A 105 3.84 13.78 -12.42
C PHE A 105 3.06 14.35 -13.61
N CYS A 106 2.50 15.55 -13.48
CA CYS A 106 1.98 16.32 -14.63
C CYS A 106 3.10 17.04 -15.41
N SER A 107 4.33 17.12 -14.88
CA SER A 107 5.48 17.77 -15.50
C SER A 107 6.71 16.85 -15.47
N PRO A 108 6.72 15.76 -16.28
CA PRO A 108 7.75 14.71 -16.23
C PRO A 108 9.19 15.22 -16.40
N GLU A 109 9.36 16.35 -17.09
CA GLU A 109 10.66 17.01 -17.29
C GLU A 109 11.30 17.49 -15.96
N LYS A 110 10.49 17.72 -14.94
CA LYS A 110 10.96 18.10 -13.59
C LYS A 110 11.37 16.92 -12.74
N LEU A 111 10.90 15.73 -13.07
CA LEU A 111 11.18 14.51 -12.31
C LEU A 111 12.60 14.01 -12.56
N GLY A 112 13.09 14.02 -13.81
CA GLY A 112 14.36 13.38 -14.17
C GLY A 112 14.39 11.93 -13.75
N HIS A 113 15.50 11.46 -13.13
CA HIS A 113 15.46 10.27 -12.30
C HIS A 113 14.86 10.64 -10.95
N ALA A 114 13.86 9.89 -10.53
CA ALA A 114 13.13 10.11 -9.28
C ALA A 114 12.85 8.80 -8.57
N THR A 115 12.50 8.87 -7.29
CA THR A 115 12.05 7.70 -6.56
C THR A 115 11.02 8.07 -5.52
N LEU A 116 10.07 7.17 -5.34
CA LEU A 116 9.12 7.22 -4.26
C LEU A 116 9.52 6.21 -3.19
N LEU A 117 9.75 6.70 -1.97
CA LEU A 117 10.02 5.91 -0.79
C LEU A 117 8.81 5.94 0.13
N MET A 118 8.42 4.78 0.63
CA MET A 118 7.44 4.62 1.68
C MET A 118 8.10 3.96 2.88
N PHE A 119 7.92 4.56 4.04
CA PHE A 119 8.51 4.11 5.30
C PHE A 119 7.44 3.89 6.34
N ASP A 120 7.74 3.00 7.25
CA ASP A 120 6.94 2.77 8.45
C ASP A 120 7.87 2.61 9.65
N LEU A 121 7.53 3.28 10.75
CA LEU A 121 8.29 3.18 12.00
C LEU A 121 8.10 1.82 12.64
N ASP A 122 9.20 1.11 12.82
CA ASP A 122 9.16 -0.19 13.46
C ASP A 122 8.84 -0.07 14.95
N ASN A 123 7.96 -0.95 15.41
CA ASN A 123 7.63 -1.17 16.82
C ASN A 123 7.06 0.05 17.57
N LEU A 124 6.49 1.06 16.87
CA LEU A 124 5.89 2.24 17.52
C LEU A 124 4.81 1.84 18.56
N LYS A 125 3.98 0.84 18.24
CA LYS A 125 3.00 0.31 19.19
C LYS A 125 3.66 -0.21 20.47
N GLN A 126 4.75 -0.96 20.37
CA GLN A 126 5.47 -1.49 21.54
C GLN A 126 6.10 -0.34 22.35
N ILE A 127 6.57 0.72 21.69
CA ILE A 127 7.09 1.91 22.37
C ILE A 127 5.97 2.60 23.16
N ASN A 128 4.80 2.80 22.54
CA ASN A 128 3.62 3.36 23.19
C ASN A 128 3.17 2.51 24.39
N ASP A 129 3.09 1.19 24.21
CA ASP A 129 2.66 0.27 25.26
C ASP A 129 3.65 0.20 26.44
N THR A 130 4.96 0.41 26.18
CA THR A 130 6.02 0.30 27.19
C THR A 130 6.31 1.63 27.89
N PHE A 131 6.34 2.73 27.16
CA PHE A 131 6.80 4.04 27.66
C PHE A 131 5.72 5.12 27.67
N GLY A 132 4.54 4.85 27.08
CA GLY A 132 3.44 5.81 26.93
C GLY A 132 3.49 6.57 25.62
N HIS A 133 2.34 7.18 25.25
CA HIS A 133 2.15 7.89 23.97
C HIS A 133 3.09 9.08 23.81
N ASP A 134 3.43 9.80 24.88
CA ASP A 134 4.36 10.94 24.82
C ASP A 134 5.73 10.52 24.25
N TRP A 135 6.21 9.32 24.56
CA TRP A 135 7.45 8.79 24.02
C TRP A 135 7.31 8.29 22.59
N GLY A 136 6.15 7.80 22.21
CA GLY A 136 5.84 7.51 20.82
C GLY A 136 5.81 8.78 19.97
N ASP A 137 5.24 9.85 20.48
CA ASP A 137 5.22 11.15 19.81
C ASP A 137 6.62 11.73 19.69
N GLU A 138 7.47 11.59 20.72
CA GLU A 138 8.88 12.01 20.65
C GLU A 138 9.68 11.19 19.62
N TYR A 139 9.40 9.90 19.52
CA TYR A 139 10.00 9.02 18.52
C TYR A 139 9.61 9.43 17.09
N ILE A 140 8.35 9.76 16.88
CA ILE A 140 7.83 10.28 15.60
C ILE A 140 8.45 11.65 15.30
N ARG A 141 8.48 12.55 16.27
CA ARG A 141 9.09 13.91 16.13
C ARG A 141 10.56 13.81 15.74
N ARG A 142 11.31 12.95 16.43
CA ARG A 142 12.73 12.73 16.15
C ARG A 142 12.97 12.22 14.74
N THR A 143 12.07 11.37 14.25
CA THR A 143 12.11 10.91 12.86
C THR A 143 11.86 12.06 11.89
N GLY A 144 10.86 12.90 12.13
CA GLY A 144 10.58 14.10 11.33
C GLY A 144 11.77 15.07 11.29
N GLU A 145 12.35 15.38 12.44
CA GLU A 145 13.56 16.21 12.55
C GLU A 145 14.73 15.66 11.72
N CYS A 146 14.90 14.32 11.72
CA CYS A 146 15.92 13.67 10.93
C CYS A 146 15.69 13.89 9.43
N PHE A 147 14.45 13.79 8.95
CA PHE A 147 14.11 14.10 7.56
C PHE A 147 14.39 15.58 7.22
N VAL A 148 13.90 16.51 8.02
CA VAL A 148 14.11 17.95 7.80
C VAL A 148 15.59 18.29 7.70
N LYS A 149 16.42 17.69 8.55
CA LYS A 149 17.86 18.00 8.65
C LYS A 149 18.68 17.33 7.54
N ASN A 150 18.32 16.11 7.12
CA ASN A 150 19.20 15.28 6.30
C ASN A 150 18.64 14.98 4.90
N ALA A 151 17.36 15.28 4.63
CA ALA A 151 16.84 15.12 3.29
C ALA A 151 17.45 16.14 2.33
N PRO A 152 17.90 15.73 1.12
CA PRO A 152 18.40 16.64 0.10
C PRO A 152 17.35 17.68 -0.31
N ALA A 153 17.80 18.84 -0.81
CA ALA A 153 16.90 19.92 -1.24
C ALA A 153 15.89 19.51 -2.33
N ARG A 154 16.20 18.43 -3.09
CA ARG A 154 15.31 17.86 -4.12
C ARG A 154 14.48 16.70 -3.56
N THR A 155 13.89 16.90 -2.39
CA THR A 155 13.10 15.89 -1.72
C THR A 155 11.85 16.52 -1.10
N VAL A 156 10.72 15.88 -1.29
CA VAL A 156 9.46 16.21 -0.62
C VAL A 156 9.20 15.11 0.40
N CYS A 157 9.28 15.42 1.69
CA CYS A 157 9.04 14.49 2.77
C CYS A 157 7.68 14.78 3.43
N ALA A 158 6.97 13.74 3.81
CA ALA A 158 5.66 13.85 4.45
C ALA A 158 5.43 12.76 5.48
N ARG A 159 4.65 13.09 6.50
CA ARG A 159 4.00 12.10 7.36
C ARG A 159 2.59 11.84 6.84
N ILE A 160 2.29 10.60 6.57
CA ILE A 160 1.03 10.19 5.93
C ILE A 160 -0.03 9.85 6.97
N SER A 161 0.35 9.08 7.97
CA SER A 161 -0.48 8.71 9.13
C SER A 161 0.39 8.09 10.21
N GLY A 162 -0.03 8.14 11.46
CA GLY A 162 0.59 7.41 12.58
C GLY A 162 2.11 7.23 12.47
N ASP A 163 2.53 6.06 12.03
CA ASP A 163 3.89 5.61 11.83
C ASP A 163 4.39 5.66 10.36
N GLU A 164 3.53 6.09 9.41
CA GLU A 164 3.84 6.07 7.99
C GLU A 164 4.41 7.41 7.49
N PHE A 165 5.55 7.35 6.81
CA PHE A 165 6.23 8.47 6.18
C PHE A 165 6.48 8.17 4.70
N ASN A 166 6.40 9.21 3.86
CA ASN A 166 6.74 9.11 2.44
C ASN A 166 7.76 10.17 2.05
N ALA A 167 8.61 9.84 1.07
CA ALA A 167 9.51 10.80 0.46
C ALA A 167 9.54 10.62 -1.06
N LEU A 168 9.42 11.75 -1.78
CA LEU A 168 9.64 11.83 -3.22
C LEU A 168 10.97 12.54 -3.46
N PHE A 169 11.96 11.84 -3.98
CA PHE A 169 13.19 12.41 -4.51
C PHE A 169 13.01 12.66 -6.00
N TYR A 170 13.41 13.84 -6.49
CA TYR A 170 13.15 14.24 -7.87
C TYR A 170 14.26 15.10 -8.47
N GLY A 171 14.28 15.18 -9.80
CA GLY A 171 15.16 16.10 -10.53
C GLY A 171 16.63 15.66 -10.57
N TYR A 172 16.90 14.36 -10.47
CA TYR A 172 18.26 13.84 -10.59
C TYR A 172 18.62 13.55 -12.04
N ASN A 173 19.89 13.78 -12.40
CA ASN A 173 20.39 13.51 -13.73
C ASN A 173 20.81 12.05 -13.90
N ASP A 174 21.14 11.38 -12.80
CA ASP A 174 21.57 9.99 -12.78
C ASP A 174 21.06 9.25 -11.53
N GLN A 175 20.95 7.94 -11.64
CA GLN A 175 20.43 7.08 -10.59
C GLN A 175 21.45 6.83 -9.47
N ASP A 176 22.74 6.89 -9.75
CA ASP A 176 23.77 6.60 -8.75
C ASP A 176 23.85 7.70 -7.68
N THR A 177 23.76 8.96 -8.08
CA THR A 177 23.66 10.10 -7.16
C THR A 177 22.39 9.99 -6.31
N LEU A 178 21.24 9.68 -6.94
CA LEU A 178 19.98 9.47 -6.21
C LEU A 178 20.08 8.33 -5.19
N ARG A 179 20.70 7.20 -5.57
CA ARG A 179 20.95 6.08 -4.65
C ARG A 179 21.88 6.45 -3.50
N ALA A 180 22.88 7.30 -3.75
CA ALA A 180 23.79 7.78 -2.70
C ALA A 180 23.03 8.62 -1.67
N ASP A 181 22.17 9.52 -2.10
CA ASP A 181 21.36 10.38 -1.23
C ASP A 181 20.37 9.57 -0.39
N ILE A 182 19.73 8.54 -0.97
CA ILE A 182 18.85 7.62 -0.23
C ILE A 182 19.63 6.86 0.85
N ARG A 183 20.83 6.37 0.51
CA ARG A 183 21.69 5.69 1.50
C ARG A 183 22.11 6.62 2.63
N ALA A 184 22.45 7.88 2.31
CA ALA A 184 22.80 8.88 3.31
C ALA A 184 21.63 9.18 4.27
N LEU A 185 20.42 9.35 3.73
CA LEU A 185 19.22 9.54 4.55
C LEU A 185 18.93 8.32 5.43
N LYS A 186 19.05 7.10 4.88
CA LYS A 186 18.89 5.86 5.65
C LYS A 186 19.88 5.80 6.81
N ALA A 187 21.17 6.06 6.55
CA ALA A 187 22.20 6.08 7.58
C ALA A 187 21.90 7.13 8.67
N ALA A 188 21.41 8.31 8.30
CA ALA A 188 21.03 9.35 9.24
C ALA A 188 19.87 8.91 10.15
N LEU A 189 18.86 8.21 9.59
CA LEU A 189 17.74 7.65 10.35
C LEU A 189 18.23 6.58 11.35
N GLU A 190 19.09 5.66 10.93
CA GLU A 190 19.66 4.61 11.77
C GLU A 190 20.51 5.16 12.93
N HIS A 191 21.14 6.34 12.76
CA HIS A 191 21.90 7.04 13.80
C HIS A 191 21.03 7.95 14.67
N SER A 192 19.77 8.15 14.32
CA SER A 192 18.84 8.98 15.08
C SER A 192 18.33 8.20 16.30
N ALA A 193 18.29 8.85 17.47
CA ALA A 193 17.84 8.22 18.70
C ALA A 193 17.10 9.23 19.60
N VAL A 194 16.19 8.67 20.42
CA VAL A 194 15.49 9.37 21.50
C VAL A 194 16.14 8.97 22.82
N GLN A 195 16.48 9.96 23.66
CA GLN A 195 17.00 9.72 25.01
C GLN A 195 15.85 9.53 25.99
N LEU A 196 15.75 8.35 26.57
CA LEU A 196 14.72 8.04 27.58
C LEU A 196 15.15 8.58 28.97
N PRO A 197 14.20 8.84 29.89
CA PRO A 197 14.51 9.28 31.26
C PRO A 197 15.42 8.32 32.03
N SER A 198 15.42 7.05 31.66
CA SER A 198 16.28 6.02 32.24
C SER A 198 17.76 6.15 31.80
N GLY A 199 18.12 7.11 30.93
CA GLY A 199 19.42 7.22 30.29
C GLY A 199 19.66 6.25 29.12
N ARG A 200 18.69 5.43 28.78
CA ARG A 200 18.76 4.49 27.65
C ARG A 200 18.44 5.22 26.34
N GLU A 201 19.17 4.90 25.29
CA GLU A 201 18.87 5.34 23.92
C GLU A 201 17.88 4.42 23.24
N LEU A 202 16.86 5.03 22.62
CA LEU A 202 15.90 4.36 21.74
C LEU A 202 16.19 4.79 20.30
N ARG A 203 16.85 3.93 19.53
CA ARG A 203 17.19 4.21 18.13
C ARG A 203 15.99 4.15 17.22
N VAL A 204 15.94 5.06 16.24
CA VAL A 204 14.92 5.04 15.21
C VAL A 204 15.17 3.86 14.27
N SER A 205 14.13 3.05 14.06
CA SER A 205 14.12 1.95 13.11
C SER A 205 12.95 2.13 12.14
N VAL A 206 13.24 2.04 10.85
CA VAL A 206 12.25 2.19 9.79
C VAL A 206 12.33 1.03 8.80
N SER A 207 11.17 0.48 8.44
CA SER A 207 11.03 -0.45 7.32
C SER A 207 10.55 0.31 6.09
N GLY A 208 11.24 0.18 4.95
CA GLY A 208 10.94 0.99 3.78
C GLY A 208 10.90 0.23 2.47
N GLY A 209 10.10 0.73 1.54
CA GLY A 209 10.01 0.27 0.16
C GLY A 209 10.33 1.40 -0.82
N ILE A 210 11.05 1.06 -1.87
CA ILE A 210 11.61 1.99 -2.87
C ILE A 210 11.07 1.62 -4.25
N ALA A 211 10.44 2.57 -4.94
CA ALA A 211 10.04 2.42 -6.34
C ALA A 211 10.64 3.54 -7.20
N TRP A 212 11.23 3.16 -8.33
CA TRP A 212 12.03 4.02 -9.19
C TRP A 212 11.24 4.55 -10.38
N TYR A 213 11.36 5.85 -10.63
CA TYR A 213 10.84 6.50 -11.84
C TYR A 213 12.01 6.82 -12.79
N PRO A 214 11.90 6.49 -14.10
CA PRO A 214 10.77 5.83 -14.76
C PRO A 214 10.80 4.29 -14.72
N GLU A 215 11.83 3.65 -14.18
CA GLU A 215 12.17 2.23 -14.33
C GLU A 215 11.08 1.29 -13.80
N SER A 216 10.56 1.55 -12.60
CA SER A 216 9.49 0.73 -12.04
C SER A 216 8.14 1.09 -12.65
N SER A 217 7.86 2.39 -12.82
CA SER A 217 6.64 2.91 -13.46
C SER A 217 6.75 4.40 -13.74
N THR A 218 6.05 4.87 -14.79
CA THR A 218 5.83 6.30 -15.07
C THR A 218 4.50 6.82 -14.48
N ASN A 219 3.68 5.94 -13.93
CA ASN A 219 2.41 6.29 -13.32
C ASN A 219 2.52 6.37 -11.80
N LEU A 220 2.12 7.49 -11.19
CA LEU A 220 2.21 7.73 -9.74
C LEU A 220 1.45 6.70 -8.91
N ILE A 221 0.24 6.31 -9.33
CA ILE A 221 -0.59 5.34 -8.58
C ILE A 221 0.10 3.98 -8.56
N THR A 222 0.65 3.58 -9.70
CA THR A 222 1.40 2.33 -9.83
C THR A 222 2.71 2.38 -9.03
N LEU A 223 3.43 3.50 -9.09
CA LEU A 223 4.68 3.68 -8.36
C LEU A 223 4.46 3.58 -6.83
N ARG A 224 3.40 4.21 -6.33
CA ARG A 224 2.99 4.08 -4.91
C ARG A 224 2.70 2.63 -4.53
N LYS A 225 1.93 1.93 -5.35
CA LYS A 225 1.61 0.52 -5.12
C LYS A 225 2.87 -0.35 -5.07
N TYR A 226 3.86 -0.03 -5.87
CA TYR A 226 5.13 -0.76 -5.94
C TYR A 226 6.03 -0.48 -4.73
N ALA A 227 6.10 0.79 -4.28
CA ALA A 227 6.81 1.14 -3.05
C ALA A 227 6.15 0.50 -1.81
N ASP A 228 4.81 0.55 -1.73
CA ASP A 228 4.04 -0.09 -0.66
C ASP A 228 4.28 -1.61 -0.60
N PHE A 229 4.25 -2.27 -1.76
CA PHE A 229 4.56 -3.70 -1.85
C PHE A 229 5.97 -4.04 -1.35
N ALA A 230 6.98 -3.26 -1.75
CA ALA A 230 8.35 -3.47 -1.30
C ALA A 230 8.50 -3.26 0.22
N MET A 231 7.83 -2.24 0.79
CA MET A 231 7.77 -1.99 2.22
C MET A 231 7.09 -3.15 2.98
N TYR A 232 5.95 -3.65 2.45
CA TYR A 232 5.25 -4.80 3.01
C TYR A 232 6.15 -6.04 3.11
N GLN A 233 6.96 -6.30 2.08
CA GLN A 233 7.92 -7.42 2.11
C GLN A 233 8.95 -7.28 3.23
N VAL A 234 9.48 -6.06 3.45
CA VAL A 234 10.44 -5.79 4.54
C VAL A 234 9.79 -6.04 5.90
N LYS A 235 8.57 -5.53 6.12
CA LYS A 235 7.84 -5.72 7.38
C LYS A 235 7.62 -7.19 7.75
N HIS A 236 7.44 -8.06 6.74
CA HIS A 236 7.17 -9.49 6.92
C HIS A 236 8.44 -10.36 6.85
N SER A 237 9.61 -9.78 6.59
CA SER A 237 10.88 -10.50 6.56
C SER A 237 11.87 -9.97 7.59
N THR A 238 12.57 -8.90 7.27
CA THR A 238 13.66 -8.32 8.06
C THR A 238 13.38 -6.85 8.31
N LYS A 239 12.74 -6.52 9.44
CA LYS A 239 12.48 -5.14 9.84
C LYS A 239 13.75 -4.30 9.89
N GLY A 240 13.60 -2.99 9.83
CA GLY A 240 14.71 -2.03 9.87
C GLY A 240 15.51 -1.92 8.57
N GLN A 241 14.95 -2.42 7.45
CA GLN A 241 15.60 -2.35 6.14
C GLN A 241 14.79 -1.57 5.12
N MET A 242 15.45 -1.18 4.04
CA MET A 242 14.81 -0.62 2.84
C MET A 242 15.07 -1.55 1.67
N LYS A 243 14.03 -1.81 0.86
CA LYS A 243 14.09 -2.74 -0.27
C LYS A 243 13.59 -2.07 -1.54
N ASP A 244 14.33 -2.27 -2.63
CA ASP A 244 13.88 -1.89 -3.97
C ASP A 244 12.71 -2.77 -4.39
N PHE A 245 11.76 -2.18 -5.12
CA PHE A 245 10.69 -2.92 -5.77
C PHE A 245 11.26 -3.87 -6.84
N ASP A 246 10.81 -5.12 -6.80
CA ASP A 246 11.13 -6.15 -7.77
C ASP A 246 9.86 -6.64 -8.46
N ILE A 247 9.77 -6.41 -9.77
CA ILE A 247 8.61 -6.79 -10.59
C ILE A 247 8.45 -8.32 -10.68
N GLY A 248 9.55 -9.08 -10.63
CA GLY A 248 9.52 -10.54 -10.68
C GLY A 248 8.86 -11.11 -9.43
N VAL A 249 9.27 -10.63 -8.27
CA VAL A 249 8.70 -11.02 -6.97
C VAL A 249 7.23 -10.60 -6.88
N TYR A 250 6.90 -9.38 -7.31
CA TYR A 250 5.53 -8.87 -7.33
C TYR A 250 4.61 -9.74 -8.18
N ASN A 251 5.04 -10.09 -9.39
CA ASN A 251 4.28 -10.94 -10.29
C ASN A 251 4.12 -12.37 -9.74
N GLN A 252 5.14 -12.90 -9.08
CA GLN A 252 5.08 -14.21 -8.44
C GLN A 252 4.06 -14.23 -7.29
N GLU A 253 4.07 -13.24 -6.41
CA GLU A 253 3.09 -13.15 -5.31
C GLU A 253 1.68 -12.90 -5.82
N ALA A 254 1.52 -12.06 -6.85
CA ALA A 254 0.24 -11.84 -7.50
C ALA A 254 -0.31 -13.12 -8.13
N TYR A 255 0.55 -13.93 -8.76
CA TYR A 255 0.21 -15.24 -9.30
C TYR A 255 -0.25 -16.21 -8.20
N ILE A 256 0.50 -16.31 -7.10
CA ILE A 256 0.15 -17.16 -5.95
C ILE A 256 -1.21 -16.74 -5.35
N ALA A 257 -1.41 -15.45 -5.12
CA ALA A 257 -2.66 -14.92 -4.58
C ALA A 257 -3.86 -15.20 -5.51
N ARG A 258 -3.65 -15.04 -6.82
CA ARG A 258 -4.65 -15.37 -7.83
C ARG A 258 -4.98 -16.86 -7.81
N THR A 259 -3.96 -17.72 -7.80
CA THR A 259 -4.11 -19.17 -7.81
C THR A 259 -4.89 -19.66 -6.58
N ARG A 260 -4.61 -19.11 -5.39
CA ARG A 260 -5.40 -19.42 -4.18
C ARG A 260 -6.86 -18.99 -4.30
N ARG A 261 -7.13 -17.83 -4.87
CA ARG A 261 -8.49 -17.34 -5.09
C ARG A 261 -9.26 -18.24 -6.08
N GLU A 262 -8.60 -18.58 -7.20
CA GLU A 262 -9.18 -19.50 -8.19
C GLU A 262 -9.43 -20.88 -7.58
N PHE A 263 -8.60 -21.37 -6.65
CA PHE A 263 -8.82 -22.62 -5.95
C PHE A 263 -10.08 -22.60 -5.06
N HIS A 264 -10.30 -21.49 -4.34
CA HIS A 264 -11.57 -21.32 -3.61
C HIS A 264 -12.79 -21.29 -4.54
N GLN A 265 -12.68 -20.63 -5.70
CA GLN A 265 -13.74 -20.64 -6.72
C GLN A 265 -13.98 -22.04 -7.29
N LEU A 266 -12.91 -22.80 -7.54
CA LEU A 266 -13.01 -24.17 -8.02
C LEU A 266 -13.89 -25.03 -7.11
N ILE A 267 -13.71 -24.90 -5.80
CA ILE A 267 -14.49 -25.66 -4.81
C ILE A 267 -15.91 -25.09 -4.66
N SER A 268 -16.05 -23.77 -4.41
CA SER A 268 -17.33 -23.15 -4.09
C SER A 268 -18.30 -23.09 -5.27
N GLU A 269 -17.79 -22.90 -6.48
CA GLU A 269 -18.57 -22.83 -7.72
C GLU A 269 -18.51 -24.15 -8.50
N GLU A 270 -17.80 -25.16 -7.96
CA GLU A 270 -17.63 -26.48 -8.57
C GLU A 270 -17.10 -26.43 -10.01
N ARG A 271 -16.17 -25.54 -10.27
CA ARG A 271 -15.58 -25.27 -11.59
C ARG A 271 -14.57 -26.34 -12.01
N MET A 272 -14.97 -27.60 -11.88
CA MET A 272 -14.22 -28.79 -12.21
C MET A 272 -15.08 -29.67 -13.14
N TYR A 273 -14.47 -30.20 -14.19
CA TYR A 273 -15.11 -31.09 -15.14
C TYR A 273 -14.12 -32.17 -15.59
N TYR A 274 -14.62 -33.19 -16.29
CA TYR A 274 -13.84 -34.35 -16.69
C TYR A 274 -13.83 -34.55 -18.19
N TYR A 275 -12.66 -34.85 -18.73
CA TYR A 275 -12.51 -35.47 -20.05
C TYR A 275 -12.47 -36.97 -19.87
N PHE A 276 -12.97 -37.72 -20.86
CA PHE A 276 -13.02 -39.14 -20.84
C PHE A 276 -12.14 -39.69 -21.95
N GLN A 277 -10.99 -40.27 -21.56
CA GLN A 277 -10.07 -40.86 -22.50
C GLN A 277 -10.40 -42.31 -22.74
N PRO A 278 -10.65 -42.75 -24.02
CA PRO A 278 -11.03 -44.14 -24.29
C PRO A 278 -9.87 -45.10 -24.09
N ILE A 279 -10.14 -46.23 -23.45
CA ILE A 279 -9.27 -47.38 -23.26
C ILE A 279 -9.74 -48.46 -24.18
N PHE A 280 -8.86 -48.94 -25.10
CA PHE A 280 -9.18 -49.94 -26.10
C PHE A 280 -8.77 -51.34 -25.66
N SER A 281 -9.60 -52.32 -25.93
CA SER A 281 -9.25 -53.72 -25.80
C SER A 281 -8.24 -54.11 -26.89
N ALA A 282 -7.07 -54.58 -26.51
CA ALA A 282 -6.04 -55.05 -27.44
C ALA A 282 -6.47 -56.25 -28.29
N GLN A 283 -7.43 -57.03 -27.79
CA GLN A 283 -7.96 -58.25 -28.51
C GLN A 283 -8.98 -57.88 -29.57
N THR A 284 -9.86 -56.91 -29.28
CA THR A 284 -11.04 -56.61 -30.14
C THR A 284 -10.88 -55.29 -30.89
N GLY A 285 -9.96 -54.41 -30.53
CA GLY A 285 -9.84 -53.04 -31.05
C GLY A 285 -11.03 -52.10 -30.70
N ARG A 286 -11.93 -52.55 -29.83
CA ARG A 286 -13.11 -51.75 -29.41
C ARG A 286 -12.83 -51.04 -28.11
N VAL A 287 -13.49 -49.91 -27.88
CA VAL A 287 -13.44 -49.21 -26.61
C VAL A 287 -14.03 -50.12 -25.53
N HIS A 288 -13.29 -50.34 -24.45
CA HIS A 288 -13.67 -51.18 -23.32
C HIS A 288 -14.02 -50.31 -22.09
N ALA A 289 -13.30 -49.22 -21.94
CA ALA A 289 -13.45 -48.34 -20.78
C ALA A 289 -13.08 -46.87 -21.12
N TYR A 290 -13.27 -45.98 -20.17
CA TYR A 290 -12.86 -44.60 -20.25
C TYR A 290 -12.19 -44.18 -18.94
N GLU A 291 -11.04 -43.51 -19.01
CA GLU A 291 -10.40 -42.86 -17.88
C GLU A 291 -10.95 -41.44 -17.72
N ALA A 292 -11.41 -41.10 -16.53
CA ALA A 292 -11.89 -39.77 -16.19
C ALA A 292 -10.73 -38.86 -15.76
N LEU A 293 -10.42 -37.88 -16.60
CA LEU A 293 -9.29 -36.96 -16.42
C LEU A 293 -9.77 -35.58 -16.00
N MET A 294 -9.40 -35.17 -14.78
CA MET A 294 -9.74 -33.89 -14.18
C MET A 294 -9.32 -32.71 -15.04
N ARG A 295 -10.17 -31.69 -15.19
CA ARG A 295 -9.92 -30.41 -15.87
C ARG A 295 -10.59 -29.28 -15.12
N SER A 296 -10.06 -28.08 -15.29
CA SER A 296 -10.67 -26.84 -14.84
C SER A 296 -10.56 -25.76 -15.92
N ASP A 297 -11.50 -24.88 -15.98
CA ASP A 297 -11.51 -23.70 -16.87
C ASP A 297 -10.80 -22.49 -16.25
N LEU A 298 -10.38 -22.61 -14.99
CA LEU A 298 -9.66 -21.54 -14.28
C LEU A 298 -8.20 -21.42 -14.78
N PRO A 299 -7.76 -20.23 -15.18
CA PRO A 299 -6.47 -20.03 -15.87
C PRO A 299 -5.23 -20.58 -15.15
N THR A 300 -5.17 -20.45 -13.81
CA THR A 300 -4.01 -20.91 -13.03
C THR A 300 -4.15 -22.37 -12.58
N LEU A 301 -5.34 -22.99 -12.75
CA LEU A 301 -5.68 -24.34 -12.27
C LEU A 301 -5.96 -25.34 -13.42
N ARG A 302 -5.33 -25.16 -14.55
CA ARG A 302 -5.50 -26.08 -15.69
C ARG A 302 -4.88 -27.46 -15.45
N SER A 303 -3.84 -27.51 -14.61
CA SER A 303 -3.12 -28.76 -14.30
C SER A 303 -3.73 -29.43 -13.06
N PRO A 304 -4.12 -30.73 -13.15
CA PRO A 304 -4.53 -31.52 -11.99
C PRO A 304 -3.48 -31.51 -10.87
N ALA A 305 -2.20 -31.58 -11.20
CA ALA A 305 -1.12 -31.54 -10.22
C ALA A 305 -1.12 -30.24 -9.37
N THR A 306 -1.43 -29.10 -9.99
CA THR A 306 -1.55 -27.82 -9.27
C THR A 306 -2.75 -27.82 -8.33
N ILE A 307 -3.89 -28.38 -8.78
CA ILE A 307 -5.10 -28.52 -7.97
C ILE A 307 -4.82 -29.40 -6.75
N MET A 308 -4.19 -30.57 -6.95
CA MET A 308 -3.84 -31.51 -5.89
C MET A 308 -2.85 -30.93 -4.89
N LYS A 309 -1.82 -30.18 -5.36
CA LYS A 309 -0.87 -29.49 -4.49
C LYS A 309 -1.61 -28.50 -3.56
N LEU A 310 -2.45 -27.65 -4.11
CA LEU A 310 -3.22 -26.69 -3.31
C LEU A 310 -4.22 -27.36 -2.37
N ALA A 311 -4.85 -28.45 -2.78
CA ALA A 311 -5.74 -29.22 -1.94
C ALA A 311 -5.02 -29.76 -0.69
N ARG A 312 -3.78 -30.25 -0.84
CA ARG A 312 -2.93 -30.67 0.28
C ARG A 312 -2.56 -29.47 1.18
N GLU A 313 -2.08 -28.38 0.58
CA GLU A 313 -1.63 -27.17 1.31
C GLU A 313 -2.77 -26.51 2.11
N GLN A 314 -4.01 -26.61 1.63
CA GLN A 314 -5.18 -25.96 2.24
C GLN A 314 -6.09 -26.93 3.02
N GLY A 315 -5.71 -28.21 3.14
CA GLY A 315 -6.51 -29.21 3.83
C GLY A 315 -7.85 -29.53 3.17
N ALA A 316 -7.96 -29.34 1.84
CA ALA A 316 -9.19 -29.45 1.06
C ALA A 316 -9.24 -30.73 0.19
N LEU A 317 -8.48 -31.76 0.55
CA LEU A 317 -8.45 -33.03 -0.21
C LEU A 317 -9.82 -33.70 -0.23
N TYR A 318 -10.57 -33.63 0.87
CA TYR A 318 -11.91 -34.19 0.95
C TYR A 318 -12.88 -33.55 -0.07
N GLU A 319 -12.86 -32.23 -0.18
CA GLU A 319 -13.70 -31.49 -1.11
C GLU A 319 -13.38 -31.84 -2.56
N ILE A 320 -12.09 -31.99 -2.87
CA ILE A 320 -11.64 -32.39 -4.21
C ILE A 320 -12.08 -33.83 -4.50
N GLU A 321 -11.90 -34.76 -3.56
CA GLU A 321 -12.33 -36.15 -3.73
C GLU A 321 -13.84 -36.26 -3.98
N ARG A 322 -14.63 -35.60 -3.15
CA ARG A 322 -16.07 -35.53 -3.28
C ARG A 322 -16.52 -34.99 -4.65
N LEU A 323 -15.87 -33.88 -5.10
CA LEU A 323 -16.16 -33.30 -6.42
C LEU A 323 -15.68 -34.22 -7.55
N THR A 324 -14.58 -34.94 -7.39
CA THR A 324 -14.05 -35.90 -8.36
C THR A 324 -15.09 -36.94 -8.70
N PHE A 325 -15.54 -37.68 -7.70
CA PHE A 325 -16.56 -38.74 -7.94
C PHE A 325 -17.84 -38.17 -8.53
N ARG A 326 -18.36 -37.09 -7.94
CA ARG A 326 -19.62 -36.53 -8.41
C ARG A 326 -19.56 -36.03 -9.84
N LYS A 327 -18.53 -35.22 -10.20
CA LYS A 327 -18.41 -34.63 -11.53
C LYS A 327 -18.01 -35.65 -12.61
N ALA A 328 -17.19 -36.64 -12.26
CA ALA A 328 -16.88 -37.73 -13.18
C ALA A 328 -18.12 -38.58 -13.51
N LEU A 329 -18.87 -38.99 -12.49
CA LEU A 329 -20.08 -39.76 -12.68
C LEU A 329 -21.18 -38.98 -13.43
N GLU A 330 -21.38 -37.71 -13.06
CA GLU A 330 -22.33 -36.81 -13.75
C GLU A 330 -21.98 -36.63 -15.23
N GLY A 331 -20.69 -36.39 -15.53
CA GLY A 331 -20.21 -36.23 -16.91
C GLY A 331 -20.33 -37.48 -17.72
N PHE A 332 -20.00 -38.63 -17.14
CA PHE A 332 -20.11 -39.92 -17.83
C PHE A 332 -21.54 -40.34 -18.09
N ASP A 333 -22.45 -40.14 -17.12
CA ASP A 333 -23.87 -40.40 -17.26
C ASP A 333 -24.51 -39.53 -18.36
N ASN A 334 -24.10 -38.28 -18.47
CA ASN A 334 -24.54 -37.40 -19.56
C ASN A 334 -24.06 -37.92 -20.95
N LEU A 335 -22.85 -38.48 -21.06
CA LEU A 335 -22.39 -39.11 -22.31
C LEU A 335 -23.19 -40.37 -22.63
N ARG A 336 -23.48 -41.20 -21.63
CA ARG A 336 -24.33 -42.40 -21.77
C ARG A 336 -25.74 -42.06 -22.25
N SER A 337 -26.36 -41.05 -21.62
CA SER A 337 -27.73 -40.61 -21.96
C SER A 337 -27.83 -40.11 -23.40
N LYS A 338 -26.74 -39.55 -23.93
CA LYS A 338 -26.62 -39.08 -25.31
C LYS A 338 -26.17 -40.18 -26.30
N ASN A 339 -26.00 -41.42 -25.83
CA ASN A 339 -25.47 -42.57 -26.61
C ASN A 339 -24.10 -42.28 -27.24
N LEU A 340 -23.24 -41.45 -26.60
CA LEU A 340 -21.89 -41.14 -27.05
C LEU A 340 -20.87 -42.16 -26.54
N VAL A 341 -21.20 -42.94 -25.54
CA VAL A 341 -20.40 -44.03 -24.97
C VAL A 341 -21.24 -45.31 -24.85
N ASP A 342 -20.57 -46.47 -24.92
CA ASP A 342 -21.25 -47.74 -24.73
C ASP A 342 -21.84 -47.86 -23.31
N ARG A 343 -23.04 -48.37 -23.20
CA ARG A 343 -23.71 -48.52 -21.90
C ARG A 343 -23.04 -49.53 -20.98
N GLN A 344 -22.21 -50.43 -21.51
CA GLN A 344 -21.44 -51.41 -20.74
C GLN A 344 -20.00 -51.01 -20.48
N ALA A 345 -19.55 -49.88 -21.01
CA ALA A 345 -18.18 -49.41 -20.81
C ALA A 345 -17.89 -49.10 -19.33
N LEU A 346 -16.70 -49.45 -18.87
CA LEU A 346 -16.21 -49.12 -17.54
C LEU A 346 -15.75 -47.66 -17.50
N ILE A 347 -15.82 -47.05 -16.30
CA ILE A 347 -15.26 -45.76 -16.01
C ILE A 347 -14.17 -45.90 -14.95
N PHE A 348 -12.97 -45.44 -15.26
CA PHE A 348 -11.83 -45.39 -14.36
C PHE A 348 -11.75 -43.98 -13.74
N ILE A 349 -11.71 -43.91 -12.41
CA ILE A 349 -11.66 -42.66 -11.65
C ILE A 349 -10.45 -42.68 -10.72
N ASN A 350 -9.55 -41.72 -10.87
CA ASN A 350 -8.41 -41.52 -9.98
C ASN A 350 -8.89 -41.03 -8.62
N SER A 351 -8.59 -41.75 -7.55
CA SER A 351 -8.99 -41.49 -6.16
C SER A 351 -7.80 -41.14 -5.29
N ILE A 352 -8.03 -40.33 -4.27
CA ILE A 352 -7.05 -39.92 -3.27
C ILE A 352 -7.04 -40.98 -2.15
N ALA A 353 -5.99 -41.81 -2.10
CA ALA A 353 -5.90 -42.96 -1.20
C ALA A 353 -6.02 -42.60 0.31
N SER A 354 -5.67 -41.39 0.69
CA SER A 354 -5.73 -40.89 2.07
C SER A 354 -7.14 -40.37 2.48
N VAL A 355 -8.11 -40.32 1.56
CA VAL A 355 -9.43 -39.72 1.77
C VAL A 355 -10.52 -40.76 1.66
N CYS A 356 -11.37 -40.83 2.70
CA CYS A 356 -12.63 -41.60 2.67
C CYS A 356 -13.81 -40.64 2.50
N LEU A 357 -14.71 -40.96 1.56
CA LEU A 357 -15.96 -40.22 1.45
C LEU A 357 -16.83 -40.46 2.69
N ARG A 358 -17.49 -39.40 3.15
CA ARG A 358 -18.49 -39.52 4.23
C ARG A 358 -19.67 -40.35 3.78
N ARG A 359 -20.28 -41.03 4.71
CA ARG A 359 -21.40 -41.90 4.46
C ARG A 359 -22.53 -41.20 3.66
N GLU A 360 -22.83 -39.96 4.00
CA GLU A 360 -23.87 -39.17 3.34
C GLU A 360 -23.55 -38.93 1.84
N ASP A 361 -22.29 -38.60 1.53
CA ASP A 361 -21.86 -38.38 0.14
C ASP A 361 -21.85 -39.70 -0.65
N SER A 362 -21.41 -40.80 -0.03
CA SER A 362 -21.42 -42.13 -0.64
C SER A 362 -22.84 -42.62 -0.91
N GLU A 363 -23.77 -42.50 0.06
CA GLU A 363 -25.18 -42.86 -0.09
C GLU A 363 -25.88 -42.02 -1.18
N TYR A 364 -25.56 -40.71 -1.25
CA TYR A 364 -26.08 -39.85 -2.32
C TYR A 364 -25.62 -40.33 -3.71
N MET A 365 -24.35 -40.67 -3.86
CA MET A 365 -23.79 -41.15 -5.14
C MET A 365 -24.38 -42.51 -5.51
N ASP A 366 -24.57 -43.42 -4.54
CA ASP A 366 -25.19 -44.73 -4.72
C ASP A 366 -26.62 -44.63 -5.19
N GLN A 367 -27.41 -43.74 -4.61
CA GLN A 367 -28.79 -43.51 -5.02
C GLN A 367 -28.88 -42.90 -6.42
N ARG A 368 -28.01 -41.97 -6.74
CA ARG A 368 -28.06 -41.19 -7.97
C ARG A 368 -27.53 -41.96 -9.18
N TRP A 369 -26.46 -42.75 -8.99
CA TRP A 369 -25.74 -43.45 -10.06
C TRP A 369 -25.62 -44.97 -9.79
N HIS A 370 -26.60 -45.57 -9.23
CA HIS A 370 -26.62 -46.99 -8.84
C HIS A 370 -26.17 -47.96 -9.95
N GLU A 371 -26.55 -47.71 -11.21
CA GLU A 371 -26.16 -48.55 -12.35
C GLU A 371 -24.65 -48.36 -12.70
N LEU A 372 -24.15 -47.12 -12.61
CA LEU A 372 -22.75 -46.81 -12.92
C LEU A 372 -21.78 -47.36 -11.89
N ARG A 373 -22.20 -47.55 -10.65
CA ARG A 373 -21.34 -48.07 -9.59
C ARG A 373 -20.74 -49.44 -9.97
N ARG A 374 -21.49 -50.29 -10.64
CA ARG A 374 -20.99 -51.60 -11.08
C ARG A 374 -19.98 -51.52 -12.23
N GLN A 375 -19.86 -50.38 -12.85
CA GLN A 375 -18.97 -50.11 -13.97
C GLN A 375 -17.80 -49.18 -13.57
N MET A 376 -17.75 -48.74 -12.31
CA MET A 376 -16.71 -47.87 -11.79
C MET A 376 -15.50 -48.70 -11.34
N VAL A 377 -14.32 -48.27 -11.78
CA VAL A 377 -13.02 -48.76 -11.33
C VAL A 377 -12.31 -47.60 -10.67
N ILE A 378 -11.84 -47.79 -9.44
CA ILE A 378 -11.10 -46.79 -8.66
C ILE A 378 -9.62 -47.07 -8.87
N GLU A 379 -8.89 -46.05 -9.36
CA GLU A 379 -7.43 -46.07 -9.50
C GLU A 379 -6.80 -45.38 -8.33
N ILE A 380 -5.85 -46.04 -7.67
CA ILE A 380 -5.10 -45.51 -6.54
C ILE A 380 -3.64 -45.43 -6.96
N THR A 381 -3.04 -44.24 -6.83
CA THR A 381 -1.63 -44.02 -7.18
C THR A 381 -0.69 -44.44 -6.03
N GLU A 382 0.47 -45.02 -6.35
CA GLU A 382 1.43 -45.56 -5.37
C GLU A 382 2.10 -44.51 -4.46
N GLU A 383 1.99 -43.23 -4.78
CA GLU A 383 2.67 -42.14 -4.06
C GLU A 383 2.01 -41.73 -2.74
N GLU A 384 0.86 -42.29 -2.36
CA GLU A 384 0.11 -41.92 -1.14
C GLU A 384 0.06 -43.08 -0.13
N GLU A 385 0.31 -42.77 1.16
CA GLU A 385 0.06 -43.72 2.26
C GLU A 385 -1.43 -44.13 2.28
N MET A 386 -1.68 -45.41 2.04
CA MET A 386 -3.04 -45.96 2.00
C MET A 386 -3.69 -45.92 3.39
N ASN A 387 -4.82 -45.22 3.50
CA ASN A 387 -5.69 -45.37 4.65
C ASN A 387 -6.52 -46.65 4.50
N ARG A 388 -6.35 -47.64 5.39
CA ARG A 388 -7.05 -48.91 5.35
C ARG A 388 -8.58 -48.79 5.37
N GLN A 389 -9.11 -47.72 5.95
CA GLN A 389 -10.56 -47.43 5.99
C GLN A 389 -11.13 -46.95 4.64
N ALA A 390 -10.27 -46.52 3.69
CA ALA A 390 -10.69 -46.12 2.36
C ALA A 390 -10.91 -47.30 1.40
N LEU A 391 -10.48 -48.51 1.78
CA LEU A 391 -10.58 -49.74 0.97
C LEU A 391 -11.83 -50.60 1.28
N GLU A 392 -12.51 -50.38 2.40
CA GLU A 392 -13.76 -51.00 2.77
C GLU A 392 -14.99 -50.18 2.30
#